data_2e4766661f925b909ca97c43c3f514ac
#
_entry.id   2e4766661f925b909ca97c43c3f514ac
#
_cell.length_a   1.000
_cell.length_b   1.000
_cell.length_c   1.000
_cell.angle_alpha   90.00
_cell.angle_beta   90.00
_cell.angle_gamma   90.00
#
_symmetry.space_group_name_H-M   'P 1'
#
loop_
_entity.id
_entity.type
_entity.pdbx_description
1 polymer ?
#
loop_
_entity_poly.entity_id
_entity_poly.type
_entity_poly.pdbx_seq_one_letter_code
_entity_poly.pdbx_strand_id
1 'polypeptide(L)'
;MEVNRFFLNLLILSSIFITISRSDDADCVYTLYIRTSTIIKGGTDSIITTTFYDADGYGIKIKNIEAWGGLMGPGYDYFERGNLDIFSGRGPCLSGPICAMNLSSDGSGSGHGWYCNYIEVTSTGVHLPCSHLNFEVEQWLATDAPPYQLSTFQNLCNSDLTAIHHPDSSTLSVI
;
A
#
# COMPACT_ATOMS: atom_id res chain seq x y z
N MET A 1 -29.15 -30.55 -45.72
CA MET A 1 -29.53 -29.52 -44.69
C MET A 1 -28.95 -29.76 -43.29
N GLU A 2 -28.43 -30.96 -42.98
CA GLU A 2 -27.86 -31.28 -41.64
C GLU A 2 -26.43 -30.81 -41.45
N VAL A 3 -25.61 -30.74 -42.49
CA VAL A 3 -24.21 -30.28 -42.41
C VAL A 3 -24.11 -28.81 -41.97
N ASN A 4 -25.08 -27.98 -42.36
CA ASN A 4 -25.08 -26.55 -42.03
C ASN A 4 -25.41 -26.29 -40.54
N ARG A 5 -26.18 -27.16 -39.89
CA ARG A 5 -26.47 -27.06 -38.44
C ARG A 5 -25.28 -27.51 -37.60
N PHE A 6 -24.51 -28.47 -38.07
CA PHE A 6 -23.33 -28.96 -37.36
C PHE A 6 -22.22 -27.90 -37.34
N PHE A 7 -21.96 -27.24 -38.48
CA PHE A 7 -21.01 -26.12 -38.57
C PHE A 7 -21.44 -24.91 -37.77
N LEU A 8 -22.74 -24.58 -37.72
CA LEU A 8 -23.26 -23.46 -36.94
C LEU A 8 -23.11 -23.73 -35.45
N ASN A 9 -23.38 -24.93 -34.98
CA ASN A 9 -23.19 -25.32 -33.57
C ASN A 9 -21.72 -25.38 -33.19
N LEU A 10 -20.81 -25.79 -34.09
CA LEU A 10 -19.37 -25.77 -33.85
C LEU A 10 -18.82 -24.34 -33.75
N LEU A 11 -19.33 -23.41 -34.56
CA LEU A 11 -18.96 -22.00 -34.51
C LEU A 11 -19.48 -21.32 -33.22
N ILE A 12 -20.67 -21.67 -32.75
CA ILE A 12 -21.23 -21.15 -31.49
C ILE A 12 -20.44 -21.69 -30.29
N LEU A 13 -20.05 -22.96 -30.29
CA LEU A 13 -19.22 -23.55 -29.26
C LEU A 13 -17.82 -22.95 -29.23
N SER A 14 -17.21 -22.65 -30.39
CA SER A 14 -15.90 -22.01 -30.45
C SER A 14 -15.92 -20.56 -29.99
N SER A 15 -17.02 -19.84 -30.19
CA SER A 15 -17.18 -18.45 -29.72
C SER A 15 -17.39 -18.35 -28.20
N ILE A 16 -17.89 -19.42 -27.55
CA ILE A 16 -18.06 -19.46 -26.10
C ILE A 16 -16.71 -19.68 -25.37
N PHE A 17 -15.72 -20.29 -26.03
CA PHE A 17 -14.39 -20.49 -25.42
C PHE A 17 -13.46 -19.27 -25.50
N ILE A 18 -13.82 -18.22 -26.25
CA ILE A 18 -12.95 -17.03 -26.42
C ILE A 18 -13.19 -15.96 -25.34
N THR A 19 -14.18 -16.10 -24.45
CA THR A 19 -14.56 -15.04 -23.50
C THR A 19 -14.12 -15.27 -22.07
N ILE A 20 -13.16 -16.14 -21.79
CA ILE A 20 -12.56 -16.27 -20.45
C ILE A 20 -11.05 -16.10 -20.53
N SER A 21 -10.60 -15.01 -21.16
CA SER A 21 -9.39 -14.33 -20.72
C SER A 21 -9.84 -13.23 -19.76
N ARG A 22 -10.22 -13.61 -18.52
CA ARG A 22 -9.94 -12.70 -17.43
C ARG A 22 -8.43 -12.58 -17.42
N SER A 23 -7.91 -11.41 -17.75
CA SER A 23 -6.65 -11.01 -17.20
C SER A 23 -6.86 -11.16 -15.69
N ASP A 24 -6.22 -12.11 -15.05
CA ASP A 24 -5.97 -12.02 -13.62
C ASP A 24 -5.25 -10.68 -13.49
N ASP A 25 -5.97 -9.65 -13.06
CA ASP A 25 -5.36 -8.42 -12.61
C ASP A 25 -4.41 -8.87 -11.51
N ALA A 26 -3.13 -8.94 -11.84
CA ALA A 26 -2.15 -9.52 -10.96
C ALA A 26 -2.11 -8.62 -9.72
N ASP A 27 -2.61 -9.14 -8.60
CA ASP A 27 -2.52 -8.44 -7.32
C ASP A 27 -1.06 -8.20 -6.96
N CYS A 28 -0.78 -7.00 -6.52
CA CYS A 28 0.47 -6.65 -5.86
C CYS A 28 0.36 -6.90 -4.36
N VAL A 29 1.47 -7.23 -3.74
CA VAL A 29 1.63 -7.27 -2.30
C VAL A 29 2.22 -5.93 -1.85
N TYR A 30 1.57 -5.30 -0.89
CA TYR A 30 2.03 -4.09 -0.24
C TYR A 30 2.42 -4.42 1.19
N THR A 31 3.62 -4.01 1.59
CA THR A 31 4.11 -4.14 2.97
C THR A 31 4.42 -2.76 3.52
N LEU A 32 3.87 -2.47 4.69
CA LEU A 32 4.01 -1.17 5.36
C LEU A 32 4.76 -1.36 6.66
N TYR A 33 5.71 -0.47 6.93
CA TYR A 33 6.35 -0.29 8.22
C TYR A 33 5.97 1.11 8.71
N ILE A 34 5.24 1.17 9.82
CA ILE A 34 4.70 2.43 10.34
C ILE A 34 5.30 2.69 11.72
N ARG A 35 5.99 3.83 11.84
CA ARG A 35 6.62 4.24 13.08
C ARG A 35 5.78 5.28 13.81
N THR A 36 5.26 4.92 14.97
CA THR A 36 4.66 5.86 15.93
C THR A 36 5.76 6.49 16.78
N SER A 37 5.66 7.79 17.01
CA SER A 37 6.64 8.54 17.78
C SER A 37 6.71 8.10 19.24
N THR A 38 7.84 8.37 19.89
CA THR A 38 8.02 8.22 21.33
C THR A 38 7.50 9.42 22.15
N ILE A 39 6.93 10.44 21.50
CA ILE A 39 6.33 11.60 22.15
C ILE A 39 5.22 11.15 23.10
N ILE A 40 5.10 11.82 24.24
CA ILE A 40 4.02 11.53 25.22
C ILE A 40 2.67 11.72 24.55
N LYS A 41 1.80 10.72 24.68
CA LYS A 41 0.47 10.64 24.02
C LYS A 41 0.52 10.54 22.49
N GLY A 42 1.66 10.10 21.93
CA GLY A 42 1.81 9.98 20.46
C GLY A 42 1.13 8.75 19.85
N GLY A 43 0.66 7.79 20.66
CA GLY A 43 -0.10 6.63 20.21
C GLY A 43 -1.59 6.93 20.00
N THR A 44 -2.33 6.03 19.32
CA THR A 44 -3.75 6.24 19.01
C THR A 44 -4.53 4.93 18.86
N ASP A 45 -5.79 4.95 19.32
CA ASP A 45 -6.83 3.93 19.05
C ASP A 45 -7.67 4.26 17.80
N SER A 46 -7.32 5.31 17.06
CA SER A 46 -8.09 5.75 15.89
C SER A 46 -7.90 4.83 14.70
N ILE A 47 -8.88 4.78 13.81
CA ILE A 47 -8.76 4.04 12.54
C ILE A 47 -7.87 4.82 11.58
N ILE A 48 -6.74 4.21 11.21
CA ILE A 48 -5.78 4.79 10.27
C ILE A 48 -6.04 4.27 8.86
N THR A 49 -6.11 5.21 7.92
CA THR A 49 -6.34 4.98 6.49
C THR A 49 -5.19 5.59 5.71
N THR A 50 -4.70 4.90 4.69
CA THR A 50 -3.74 5.46 3.73
C THR A 50 -4.19 5.26 2.29
N THR A 51 -3.77 6.15 1.41
CA THR A 51 -3.89 5.99 -0.05
C THR A 51 -2.53 6.28 -0.66
N PHE A 52 -1.97 5.31 -1.37
CA PHE A 52 -0.74 5.49 -2.14
C PHE A 52 -1.07 5.77 -3.58
N TYR A 53 -0.28 6.62 -4.23
CA TYR A 53 -0.47 7.02 -5.62
C TYR A 53 0.83 6.83 -6.41
N ASP A 54 0.68 6.52 -7.70
CA ASP A 54 1.75 6.61 -8.69
C ASP A 54 1.81 8.01 -9.33
N ALA A 55 2.75 8.20 -10.26
CA ALA A 55 2.95 9.48 -10.94
C ALA A 55 1.79 9.86 -11.88
N ASP A 56 0.99 8.91 -12.33
CA ASP A 56 -0.17 9.12 -13.18
C ASP A 56 -1.43 9.44 -12.35
N GLY A 57 -1.34 9.38 -11.02
CA GLY A 57 -2.42 9.67 -10.09
C GLY A 57 -3.35 8.48 -9.84
N TYR A 58 -3.02 7.28 -10.33
CA TYR A 58 -3.73 6.07 -9.91
C TYR A 58 -3.38 5.75 -8.46
N GLY A 59 -4.39 5.33 -7.70
CA GLY A 59 -4.23 5.15 -6.27
C GLY A 59 -4.81 3.86 -5.73
N ILE A 60 -4.13 3.29 -4.74
CA ILE A 60 -4.65 2.22 -3.89
C ILE A 60 -4.99 2.76 -2.51
N LYS A 61 -6.25 2.63 -2.09
CA LYS A 61 -6.74 3.05 -0.78
C LYS A 61 -6.87 1.86 0.16
N ILE A 62 -6.15 1.91 1.26
CA ILE A 62 -6.19 0.93 2.35
C ILE A 62 -6.99 1.56 3.50
N LYS A 63 -8.25 1.17 3.64
CA LYS A 63 -9.10 1.56 4.76
C LYS A 63 -8.77 0.68 5.95
N ASN A 64 -8.64 1.27 7.14
CA ASN A 64 -8.30 0.52 8.35
C ASN A 64 -7.09 -0.41 8.12
N ILE A 65 -5.90 0.16 8.22
CA ILE A 65 -4.63 -0.53 7.94
C ILE A 65 -4.47 -1.77 8.83
N GLU A 66 -4.88 -1.68 10.11
CA GLU A 66 -4.84 -2.78 11.06
C GLU A 66 -5.67 -3.98 10.58
N ALA A 67 -6.94 -3.75 10.27
CA ALA A 67 -7.86 -4.80 9.82
C ALA A 67 -7.48 -5.35 8.44
N TRP A 68 -6.83 -4.53 7.60
CA TRP A 68 -6.41 -4.93 6.26
C TRP A 68 -5.24 -5.92 6.28
N GLY A 69 -4.26 -5.72 7.18
CA GLY A 69 -3.05 -6.52 7.07
C GLY A 69 -2.12 -6.50 8.29
N GLY A 70 -2.63 -6.28 9.50
CA GLY A 70 -1.82 -6.29 10.71
C GLY A 70 -1.12 -7.63 10.96
N LEU A 71 0.20 -7.63 11.13
CA LEU A 71 1.03 -8.83 11.27
C LEU A 71 1.52 -9.10 12.70
N MET A 72 1.24 -8.20 13.65
CA MET A 72 1.82 -8.29 15.00
C MET A 72 1.13 -9.32 15.91
N GLY A 73 0.09 -9.98 15.42
CA GLY A 73 -0.60 -11.08 16.10
C GLY A 73 -1.86 -10.66 16.85
N PRO A 74 -2.64 -11.64 17.35
CA PRO A 74 -3.92 -11.39 18.00
C PRO A 74 -3.78 -10.59 19.29
N GLY A 75 -4.60 -9.55 19.45
CA GLY A 75 -4.64 -8.72 20.65
C GLY A 75 -3.46 -7.76 20.82
N TYR A 76 -2.66 -7.58 19.77
CA TYR A 76 -1.63 -6.57 19.74
C TYR A 76 -2.26 -5.18 19.54
N ASP A 77 -1.76 -4.21 20.29
CA ASP A 77 -2.23 -2.83 20.24
C ASP A 77 -1.36 -2.04 19.26
N TYR A 78 -1.95 -1.74 18.09
CA TYR A 78 -1.25 -1.06 17.01
C TYR A 78 -1.18 0.45 17.27
N PHE A 79 -0.25 1.09 16.59
CA PHE A 79 -0.05 2.54 16.61
C PHE A 79 0.24 3.13 18.00
N GLU A 80 0.65 2.28 18.95
CA GLU A 80 1.04 2.72 20.27
C GLU A 80 2.38 3.46 20.28
N ARG A 81 2.56 4.30 21.29
CA ARG A 81 3.74 5.14 21.46
C ARG A 81 5.05 4.35 21.36
N GLY A 82 5.87 4.69 20.36
CA GLY A 82 7.18 4.08 20.14
C GLY A 82 7.13 2.76 19.39
N ASN A 83 5.96 2.31 18.93
CA ASN A 83 5.84 1.09 18.13
C ASN A 83 6.40 1.29 16.72
N LEU A 84 6.91 0.20 16.19
CA LEU A 84 7.12 -0.03 14.77
C LEU A 84 6.18 -1.17 14.36
N ASP A 85 5.11 -0.83 13.70
CA ASP A 85 4.06 -1.75 13.32
C ASP A 85 4.23 -2.21 11.87
N ILE A 86 3.94 -3.48 11.62
CA ILE A 86 4.12 -4.11 10.30
C ILE A 86 2.77 -4.59 9.80
N PHE A 87 2.47 -4.22 8.56
CA PHE A 87 1.25 -4.62 7.87
C PHE A 87 1.60 -5.16 6.48
N SER A 88 0.86 -6.16 6.02
CA SER A 88 0.99 -6.64 4.64
C SER A 88 -0.32 -7.17 4.12
N GLY A 89 -0.62 -6.86 2.87
CA GLY A 89 -1.83 -7.31 2.22
C GLY A 89 -1.75 -7.17 0.70
N ARG A 90 -2.79 -7.64 0.02
CA ARG A 90 -2.91 -7.60 -1.42
C ARG A 90 -3.82 -6.47 -1.87
N GLY A 91 -3.56 -5.98 -3.07
CA GLY A 91 -4.41 -5.01 -3.76
C GLY A 91 -4.02 -4.87 -5.22
N PRO A 92 -4.82 -4.14 -6.01
CA PRO A 92 -4.49 -3.89 -7.41
C PRO A 92 -3.08 -3.33 -7.55
N CYS A 93 -2.36 -3.77 -8.56
CA CYS A 93 -1.08 -3.16 -8.89
C CYS A 93 -1.28 -1.75 -9.44
N LEU A 94 -0.44 -0.81 -9.01
CA LEU A 94 -0.33 0.50 -9.65
C LEU A 94 0.42 0.38 -10.98
N SER A 95 0.17 1.31 -11.90
CA SER A 95 0.82 1.35 -13.21
C SER A 95 2.30 1.73 -13.14
N GLY A 96 2.69 2.43 -12.08
CA GLY A 96 4.04 2.88 -11.80
C GLY A 96 4.43 2.73 -10.33
N PRO A 97 5.68 3.08 -9.97
CA PRO A 97 6.11 3.07 -8.59
C PRO A 97 5.31 4.08 -7.75
N ILE A 98 5.09 3.74 -6.48
CA ILE A 98 4.48 4.65 -5.51
C ILE A 98 5.38 5.89 -5.39
N CYS A 99 4.78 7.09 -5.44
CA CYS A 99 5.49 8.34 -5.25
C CYS A 99 4.71 9.39 -4.44
N ALA A 100 3.42 9.16 -4.15
CA ALA A 100 2.67 10.05 -3.27
C ALA A 100 1.79 9.27 -2.29
N MET A 101 1.46 9.88 -1.18
CA MET A 101 0.67 9.29 -0.10
C MET A 101 -0.29 10.31 0.51
N ASN A 102 -1.52 9.87 0.75
CA ASN A 102 -2.45 10.53 1.66
C ASN A 102 -2.62 9.64 2.90
N LEU A 103 -2.32 10.16 4.07
CA LEU A 103 -2.48 9.49 5.35
C LEU A 103 -3.56 10.19 6.17
N SER A 104 -4.47 9.44 6.78
CA SER A 104 -5.54 10.01 7.60
C SER A 104 -5.89 9.15 8.81
N SER A 105 -6.20 9.82 9.91
CA SER A 105 -6.85 9.28 11.10
C SER A 105 -8.33 9.66 11.07
N ASP A 106 -9.23 8.82 11.60
CA ASP A 106 -10.63 9.18 11.76
C ASP A 106 -10.90 9.98 13.04
N GLY A 107 -9.90 10.13 13.90
CA GLY A 107 -10.01 10.86 15.15
C GLY A 107 -10.91 10.19 16.18
N SER A 108 -11.21 8.91 16.03
CA SER A 108 -12.02 8.14 16.98
C SER A 108 -11.18 7.59 18.13
N GLY A 109 -11.85 7.05 19.15
CA GLY A 109 -11.20 6.40 20.29
C GLY A 109 -10.76 7.34 21.40
N SER A 110 -10.24 6.77 22.49
CA SER A 110 -9.83 7.51 23.68
C SER A 110 -8.50 8.24 23.52
N GLY A 111 -7.61 7.72 22.67
CA GLY A 111 -6.33 8.31 22.31
C GLY A 111 -6.35 8.80 20.87
N HIS A 112 -7.23 9.75 20.51
CA HIS A 112 -7.49 10.13 19.13
C HIS A 112 -6.37 10.87 18.40
N GLY A 113 -5.41 11.46 19.12
CA GLY A 113 -4.25 12.14 18.51
C GLY A 113 -3.12 11.18 18.25
N TRP A 114 -2.60 11.17 17.05
CA TRP A 114 -1.50 10.30 16.63
C TRP A 114 -0.33 11.09 16.09
N TYR A 115 0.88 10.83 16.60
CA TYR A 115 2.10 11.37 16.01
C TYR A 115 2.81 10.29 15.21
N CYS A 116 2.73 10.38 13.91
CA CYS A 116 3.43 9.49 12.98
C CYS A 116 4.83 10.05 12.69
N ASN A 117 5.88 9.23 12.85
CA ASN A 117 7.20 9.60 12.38
C ASN A 117 7.33 9.33 10.87
N TYR A 118 7.11 8.10 10.43
CA TYR A 118 7.23 7.75 9.03
C TYR A 118 6.35 6.55 8.65
N ILE A 119 6.13 6.43 7.36
CA ILE A 119 5.58 5.24 6.72
C ILE A 119 6.53 4.82 5.61
N GLU A 120 7.07 3.63 5.74
CA GLU A 120 7.83 2.96 4.71
C GLU A 120 6.90 1.98 3.98
N VAL A 121 6.87 2.03 2.66
CA VAL A 121 6.04 1.15 1.82
C VAL A 121 6.89 0.41 0.81
N THR A 122 6.67 -0.90 0.73
CA THR A 122 7.21 -1.75 -0.33
C THR A 122 6.06 -2.32 -1.14
N SER A 123 6.13 -2.26 -2.45
CA SER A 123 5.20 -2.94 -3.35
C SER A 123 5.92 -3.95 -4.22
N THR A 124 5.32 -5.13 -4.38
CA THR A 124 5.87 -6.22 -5.18
C THR A 124 4.75 -6.86 -5.98
N GLY A 125 4.95 -7.07 -7.26
CA GLY A 125 3.98 -7.71 -8.16
C GLY A 125 4.63 -8.70 -9.10
N VAL A 126 3.81 -9.53 -9.76
CA VAL A 126 4.27 -10.48 -10.77
C VAL A 126 4.78 -9.68 -11.97
N HIS A 127 6.02 -9.92 -12.36
CA HIS A 127 6.70 -9.23 -13.48
C HIS A 127 6.88 -7.70 -13.30
N LEU A 128 6.67 -7.18 -12.09
CA LEU A 128 6.93 -5.79 -11.75
C LEU A 128 8.18 -5.69 -10.87
N PRO A 129 9.01 -4.66 -11.06
CA PRO A 129 10.13 -4.41 -10.16
C PRO A 129 9.60 -4.09 -8.76
N CYS A 130 10.31 -4.56 -7.73
CA CYS A 130 10.01 -4.18 -6.36
C CYS A 130 10.23 -2.66 -6.22
N SER A 131 9.24 -1.97 -5.66
CA SER A 131 9.30 -0.55 -5.34
C SER A 131 9.34 -0.37 -3.83
N HIS A 132 10.18 0.53 -3.36
CA HIS A 132 10.33 0.88 -1.95
C HIS A 132 10.39 2.40 -1.82
N LEU A 133 9.64 2.97 -0.87
CA LEU A 133 9.65 4.40 -0.59
C LEU A 133 9.38 4.66 0.89
N ASN A 134 10.07 5.67 1.45
CA ASN A 134 9.83 6.16 2.81
C ASN A 134 9.20 7.55 2.75
N PHE A 135 8.08 7.71 3.46
CA PHE A 135 7.41 8.98 3.68
C PHE A 135 7.67 9.45 5.09
N GLU A 136 8.50 10.47 5.26
CA GLU A 136 8.72 11.12 6.55
C GLU A 136 7.54 12.03 6.87
N VAL A 137 6.71 11.62 7.85
CA VAL A 137 5.48 12.34 8.23
C VAL A 137 5.77 13.41 9.28
N GLU A 138 6.40 13.04 10.38
CA GLU A 138 6.89 13.88 11.47
C GLU A 138 5.88 14.94 11.96
N GLN A 139 4.60 14.53 12.08
CA GLN A 139 3.53 15.42 12.54
C GLN A 139 2.43 14.72 13.30
N TRP A 140 1.63 15.52 14.03
CA TRP A 140 0.38 15.07 14.60
C TRP A 140 -0.71 14.94 13.52
N LEU A 141 -1.48 13.87 13.62
CA LEU A 141 -2.80 13.75 13.03
C LEU A 141 -3.80 13.83 14.19
N ALA A 142 -4.23 15.05 14.50
CA ALA A 142 -5.04 15.36 15.68
C ALA A 142 -5.81 16.66 15.47
N THR A 143 -6.91 16.82 16.18
CA THR A 143 -7.70 18.07 16.17
C THR A 143 -7.30 19.03 17.30
N ASP A 144 -6.56 18.55 18.28
CA ASP A 144 -6.16 19.25 19.51
C ASP A 144 -4.64 19.54 19.59
N ALA A 145 -3.87 19.13 18.59
CA ALA A 145 -2.44 19.41 18.47
C ALA A 145 -2.10 19.96 17.07
N PRO A 146 -1.10 20.88 16.95
CA PRO A 146 -0.69 21.38 15.64
C PRO A 146 -0.21 20.27 14.70
N PRO A 147 -0.57 20.27 13.40
CA PRO A 147 -1.24 21.34 12.64
C PRO A 147 -2.78 21.35 12.72
N TYR A 148 -3.41 20.66 13.68
CA TYR A 148 -4.85 20.57 13.88
C TYR A 148 -5.61 19.92 12.71
N GLN A 149 -4.99 18.91 12.10
CA GLN A 149 -5.50 18.17 10.94
C GLN A 149 -5.43 16.67 11.20
N LEU A 150 -6.46 15.95 10.74
CA LEU A 150 -6.51 14.50 10.81
C LEU A 150 -5.94 13.81 9.56
N SER A 151 -5.37 14.58 8.64
CA SER A 151 -4.78 14.03 7.42
C SER A 151 -3.58 14.83 6.95
N THR A 152 -2.71 14.16 6.22
CA THR A 152 -1.57 14.77 5.55
C THR A 152 -1.39 14.16 4.17
N PHE A 153 -0.93 14.98 3.22
CA PHE A 153 -0.61 14.54 1.87
C PHE A 153 0.85 14.86 1.55
N GLN A 154 1.57 13.84 1.11
CA GLN A 154 2.96 13.98 0.66
C GLN A 154 3.07 13.56 -0.80
N ASN A 155 3.76 14.39 -1.59
CA ASN A 155 4.01 14.14 -3.00
C ASN A 155 5.51 14.22 -3.28
N LEU A 156 6.09 13.07 -3.58
CA LEU A 156 7.49 12.90 -3.92
C LEU A 156 7.68 12.56 -5.42
N CYS A 157 6.60 12.63 -6.24
CA CYS A 157 6.62 12.19 -7.63
C CYS A 157 7.56 13.03 -8.52
N ASN A 158 7.83 14.28 -8.16
CA ASN A 158 8.69 15.18 -8.92
C ASN A 158 10.06 15.44 -8.25
N SER A 159 10.33 14.83 -7.09
CA SER A 159 11.69 14.81 -6.56
C SER A 159 12.51 13.91 -7.48
N ASP A 160 13.67 14.38 -7.95
CA ASP A 160 14.68 13.57 -8.64
C ASP A 160 15.14 12.42 -7.72
N LEU A 161 14.25 11.45 -7.52
CA LEU A 161 14.62 10.16 -6.98
C LEU A 161 15.39 9.47 -8.10
N THR A 162 16.63 9.92 -8.32
CA THR A 162 17.64 9.04 -8.86
C THR A 162 17.57 7.79 -7.99
N ALA A 163 16.96 6.75 -8.56
CA ALA A 163 16.94 5.43 -7.98
C ALA A 163 18.29 5.20 -7.31
N ILE A 164 18.27 4.94 -6.02
CA ILE A 164 19.42 4.33 -5.37
C ILE A 164 19.49 2.95 -6.01
N HIS A 165 20.18 2.90 -7.13
CA HIS A 165 20.66 1.69 -7.74
C HIS A 165 21.61 1.11 -6.69
N HIS A 166 21.15 0.13 -5.93
CA HIS A 166 22.07 -0.71 -5.18
C HIS A 166 23.04 -1.27 -6.23
N PRO A 167 24.34 -0.96 -6.17
CA PRO A 167 25.29 -1.60 -7.05
C PRO A 167 25.23 -3.09 -6.75
N ASP A 168 25.05 -3.87 -7.80
CA ASP A 168 25.15 -5.31 -7.79
C ASP A 168 26.28 -5.77 -6.88
N SER A 169 25.94 -6.43 -5.79
CA SER A 169 26.91 -7.22 -5.05
C SER A 169 27.05 -8.58 -5.73
N SER A 170 27.65 -8.56 -6.91
CA SER A 170 28.20 -9.73 -7.55
C SER A 170 29.70 -9.78 -7.27
N THR A 171 30.08 -10.33 -6.13
CA THR A 171 31.33 -11.11 -5.94
C THR A 171 31.39 -11.63 -4.50
N LEU A 172 30.74 -12.74 -4.21
CA LEU A 172 31.15 -13.63 -3.15
C LEU A 172 32.14 -14.62 -3.76
N SER A 173 33.43 -14.32 -3.69
CA SER A 173 34.46 -15.32 -3.85
C SER A 173 34.57 -16.08 -2.52
N VAL A 174 34.19 -17.34 -2.54
CA VAL A 174 34.48 -18.29 -1.47
C VAL A 174 35.91 -18.78 -1.67
N ILE A 175 36.76 -18.58 -0.67
CA ILE A 175 38.03 -19.30 -0.49
C ILE A 175 37.75 -20.48 0.42
#